data_2afc00c987ccda9e7701d04036e63eb0
#
_entry.id   2afc00c987ccda9e7701d04036e63eb0
#
_cell.length_a   1.000
_cell.length_b   1.000
_cell.length_c   1.000
_cell.angle_alpha   90.00
_cell.angle_beta   90.00
_cell.angle_gamma   90.00
#
_symmetry.space_group_name_H-M   'P 1'
#
loop_
_entity.id
_entity.type
_entity.pdbx_description
1 polymer ?
#
loop_
_entity_poly.entity_id
_entity_poly.type
_entity_poly.pdbx_seq_one_letter_code
_entity_poly.pdbx_strand_id
1 'polypeptide(L)'
;MRFANGQTGNTRQILHSEASNNLGGVLLQMFAESEEAVLEFLSQRPIQTVAMAGFIRDNGMVSRHNRGTFYGYWNSKQELEGVALIGHATLFEARSVAAVKAFATLAKKWNDIHLIMAEQSSVREFLHYYSDGGQSVRHSHQQILFETGRSPRQHGEVHYLRRATVNDLHLILPVHAEMCRAESGVDPLASDSSGFRRRYARRLKQNRTYVWVEGGELKFKADVISHTPEATYLEGIWINPNISGTGKALLCLSHVVGRLLNRSQSICLLTNVTNGNAVRLYEKAGFSSQGIFESVFLAPRANALN
;
A
#
# COMPACT_ATOMS: atom_id res chain seq x y z
N MET A 1 13.39 -52.80 24.33
CA MET A 1 12.45 -52.62 25.47
C MET A 1 12.27 -51.16 25.73
N ARG A 2 11.03 -50.70 25.72
CA ARG A 2 10.47 -49.38 26.09
C ARG A 2 10.72 -48.17 25.16
N PHE A 3 9.69 -47.88 24.41
CA PHE A 3 9.32 -46.62 23.80
C PHE A 3 9.05 -45.58 24.89
N ALA A 4 9.50 -44.34 24.66
CA ALA A 4 9.02 -43.17 25.40
C ALA A 4 8.54 -42.12 24.38
N ASN A 5 7.23 -41.89 24.38
CA ASN A 5 6.52 -40.81 23.70
C ASN A 5 7.04 -39.47 24.20
N GLY A 6 7.49 -38.60 23.30
CA GLY A 6 7.70 -37.16 23.53
C GLY A 6 6.59 -36.37 22.85
N GLN A 7 5.63 -35.91 23.62
CA GLN A 7 4.61 -34.96 23.21
C GLN A 7 5.26 -33.64 22.79
N THR A 8 5.07 -33.24 21.55
CA THR A 8 5.35 -31.87 21.08
C THR A 8 4.22 -30.96 21.61
N GLY A 9 4.48 -30.32 22.71
CA GLY A 9 3.63 -29.26 23.25
C GLY A 9 3.73 -28.01 22.39
N ASN A 10 2.63 -27.75 21.68
CA ASN A 10 2.42 -26.53 20.89
C ASN A 10 2.14 -25.38 21.87
N THR A 11 3.16 -24.66 22.33
CA THR A 11 3.01 -23.52 23.23
C THR A 11 2.64 -22.30 22.38
N ARG A 12 1.34 -22.12 22.14
CA ARG A 12 0.80 -20.83 21.69
C ARG A 12 1.05 -19.80 22.80
N GLN A 13 2.00 -18.93 22.62
CA GLN A 13 2.12 -17.73 23.46
C GLN A 13 0.96 -16.79 23.14
N ILE A 14 -0.12 -16.92 23.90
CA ILE A 14 -1.25 -15.99 23.89
C ILE A 14 -0.82 -14.78 24.74
N LEU A 15 -0.38 -13.72 24.08
CA LEU A 15 -0.30 -12.42 24.73
C LEU A 15 -1.73 -11.91 24.92
N HIS A 16 -2.28 -12.10 26.10
CA HIS A 16 -3.57 -11.55 26.49
C HIS A 16 -3.50 -10.02 26.47
N SER A 17 -4.06 -9.38 25.46
CA SER A 17 -4.42 -7.98 25.48
C SER A 17 -5.85 -7.89 26.04
N GLU A 18 -6.03 -7.11 27.11
CA GLU A 18 -7.29 -6.93 27.83
C GLU A 18 -8.47 -6.31 27.03
N ALA A 19 -8.36 -6.23 25.73
CA ALA A 19 -9.40 -5.68 24.85
C ALA A 19 -10.43 -6.72 24.33
N SER A 20 -10.41 -7.99 24.83
CA SER A 20 -11.06 -9.14 24.17
C SER A 20 -12.52 -9.40 24.53
N ASN A 21 -13.14 -8.77 25.54
CA ASN A 21 -14.34 -9.35 26.14
C ASN A 21 -15.70 -8.84 25.64
N ASN A 22 -15.79 -7.90 24.66
CA ASN A 22 -17.08 -7.37 24.19
C ASN A 22 -17.36 -7.48 22.68
N LEU A 23 -16.48 -8.11 21.89
CA LEU A 23 -16.59 -8.10 20.42
C LEU A 23 -16.93 -9.46 19.80
N GLY A 24 -17.09 -10.53 20.60
CA GLY A 24 -17.38 -11.87 20.08
C GLY A 24 -16.24 -12.51 19.28
N GLY A 25 -15.03 -11.94 19.30
CA GLY A 25 -13.85 -12.43 18.58
C GLY A 25 -12.53 -11.99 19.23
N VAL A 26 -11.39 -12.41 18.63
CA VAL A 26 -10.05 -12.20 19.17
C VAL A 26 -9.17 -11.48 18.15
N LEU A 27 -8.48 -10.43 18.60
CA LEU A 27 -7.46 -9.72 17.83
C LEU A 27 -6.08 -10.20 18.26
N LEU A 28 -5.28 -10.72 17.32
CA LEU A 28 -3.94 -11.24 17.58
C LEU A 28 -2.90 -10.59 16.68
N GLN A 29 -1.69 -10.38 17.21
CA GLN A 29 -0.54 -10.07 16.39
C GLN A 29 -0.17 -11.29 15.54
N MET A 30 0.22 -11.04 14.29
CA MET A 30 0.56 -12.08 13.32
C MET A 30 2.08 -12.26 13.24
N PHE A 31 2.50 -13.50 13.11
CA PHE A 31 3.90 -13.90 12.97
C PHE A 31 4.10 -14.76 11.72
N ALA A 32 5.31 -15.26 11.51
CA ALA A 32 5.66 -16.01 10.29
C ALA A 32 4.78 -17.25 10.06
N GLU A 33 4.37 -17.96 11.11
CA GLU A 33 3.48 -19.11 11.05
C GLU A 33 2.07 -18.82 10.57
N SER A 34 1.67 -17.55 10.58
CA SER A 34 0.36 -17.09 10.10
C SER A 34 0.38 -16.63 8.65
N GLU A 35 1.53 -16.61 7.99
CA GLU A 35 1.72 -16.00 6.67
C GLU A 35 0.80 -16.60 5.61
N GLU A 36 0.69 -17.93 5.56
CA GLU A 36 -0.14 -18.64 4.58
C GLU A 36 -1.62 -18.26 4.72
N ALA A 37 -2.16 -18.33 5.95
CA ALA A 37 -3.56 -17.99 6.22
C ALA A 37 -3.88 -16.51 5.92
N VAL A 38 -2.93 -15.61 6.20
CA VAL A 38 -3.08 -14.20 5.89
C VAL A 38 -3.05 -13.96 4.38
N LEU A 39 -2.11 -14.55 3.65
CA LEU A 39 -2.04 -14.41 2.20
C LEU A 39 -3.26 -15.02 1.51
N GLU A 40 -3.79 -16.13 2.00
CA GLU A 40 -5.04 -16.73 1.51
C GLU A 40 -6.22 -15.76 1.72
N PHE A 41 -6.36 -15.17 2.91
CA PHE A 41 -7.39 -14.18 3.19
C PHE A 41 -7.29 -12.97 2.24
N LEU A 42 -6.09 -12.43 2.06
CA LEU A 42 -5.84 -11.26 1.21
C LEU A 42 -6.08 -11.57 -0.28
N SER A 43 -5.78 -12.81 -0.72
CA SER A 43 -5.94 -13.21 -2.13
C SER A 43 -7.39 -13.24 -2.61
N GLN A 44 -8.36 -13.22 -1.71
CA GLN A 44 -9.79 -13.17 -2.07
C GLN A 44 -10.23 -11.80 -2.61
N ARG A 45 -9.44 -10.75 -2.32
CA ARG A 45 -9.63 -9.39 -2.86
C ARG A 45 -8.29 -8.81 -3.31
N PRO A 46 -7.68 -9.39 -4.36
CA PRO A 46 -6.27 -9.22 -4.65
C PRO A 46 -5.87 -7.77 -4.99
N ILE A 47 -6.72 -7.01 -5.70
CA ILE A 47 -6.39 -5.61 -6.06
C ILE A 47 -6.56 -4.65 -4.89
N GLN A 48 -7.50 -4.93 -3.96
CA GLN A 48 -7.71 -4.13 -2.76
C GLN A 48 -6.60 -4.33 -1.72
N THR A 49 -6.04 -5.53 -1.69
CA THR A 49 -5.10 -5.96 -0.64
C THR A 49 -3.66 -6.11 -1.11
N VAL A 50 -3.39 -5.84 -2.41
CA VAL A 50 -2.08 -6.05 -3.04
C VAL A 50 -0.92 -5.38 -2.28
N ALA A 51 -1.15 -4.23 -1.66
CA ALA A 51 -0.13 -3.53 -0.88
C ALA A 51 0.31 -4.36 0.34
N MET A 52 -0.64 -4.89 1.11
CA MET A 52 -0.36 -5.74 2.27
C MET A 52 0.27 -7.07 1.86
N ALA A 53 -0.33 -7.76 0.87
CA ALA A 53 0.18 -9.03 0.36
C ALA A 53 1.61 -8.87 -0.20
N GLY A 54 1.88 -7.78 -0.93
CA GLY A 54 3.21 -7.48 -1.45
C GLY A 54 4.23 -7.18 -0.35
N PHE A 55 3.84 -6.47 0.71
CA PHE A 55 4.74 -6.24 1.86
C PHE A 55 5.11 -7.55 2.56
N ILE A 56 4.16 -8.46 2.73
CA ILE A 56 4.42 -9.78 3.31
C ILE A 56 5.39 -10.57 2.43
N ARG A 57 5.13 -10.67 1.13
CA ARG A 57 5.98 -11.39 0.17
C ARG A 57 7.40 -10.81 0.06
N ASP A 58 7.55 -9.49 0.17
CA ASP A 58 8.84 -8.82 0.05
C ASP A 58 9.68 -8.86 1.33
N ASN A 59 9.04 -8.86 2.48
CA ASN A 59 9.69 -8.59 3.75
C ASN A 59 9.42 -9.65 4.83
N GLY A 60 8.44 -10.55 4.60
CA GLY A 60 7.87 -11.42 5.63
C GLY A 60 6.88 -10.69 6.55
N MET A 61 6.15 -11.45 7.36
CA MET A 61 5.16 -10.91 8.32
C MET A 61 5.79 -9.97 9.34
N VAL A 62 6.98 -10.29 9.83
CA VAL A 62 7.69 -9.51 10.85
C VAL A 62 8.92 -8.86 10.23
N SER A 63 8.83 -7.55 9.98
CA SER A 63 9.94 -6.81 9.38
C SER A 63 9.84 -5.32 9.68
N ARG A 64 10.98 -4.69 10.02
CA ARG A 64 11.08 -3.21 10.13
C ARG A 64 10.73 -2.47 8.82
N HIS A 65 10.81 -3.18 7.69
CA HIS A 65 10.51 -2.60 6.38
C HIS A 65 9.01 -2.47 6.12
N ASN A 66 8.17 -3.19 6.86
CA ASN A 66 6.72 -3.02 6.82
C ASN A 66 6.29 -1.70 7.49
N ARG A 67 7.14 -1.13 8.35
CA ARG A 67 6.87 0.10 9.11
C ARG A 67 5.59 0.02 9.94
N GLY A 68 5.28 -1.17 10.43
CA GLY A 68 4.10 -1.51 11.20
C GLY A 68 4.10 -2.99 11.55
N THR A 69 3.04 -3.40 12.21
CA THR A 69 2.82 -4.77 12.67
C THR A 69 1.53 -5.29 12.09
N PHE A 70 1.55 -6.54 11.60
CA PHE A 70 0.35 -7.20 11.11
C PHE A 70 -0.48 -7.78 12.27
N TYR A 71 -1.79 -7.58 12.18
CA TYR A 71 -2.79 -8.11 13.12
C TYR A 71 -3.89 -8.80 12.34
N GLY A 72 -4.42 -9.88 12.92
CA GLY A 72 -5.59 -10.60 12.42
C GLY A 72 -6.72 -10.57 13.44
N TYR A 73 -7.95 -10.47 12.96
CA TYR A 73 -9.15 -10.60 13.78
C TYR A 73 -9.89 -11.89 13.42
N TRP A 74 -10.10 -12.76 14.42
CA TRP A 74 -10.87 -14.00 14.32
C TRP A 74 -12.19 -13.84 15.04
N ASN A 75 -13.26 -14.32 14.41
CA ASN A 75 -14.57 -14.40 15.04
C ASN A 75 -14.66 -15.54 16.08
N SER A 76 -15.82 -15.70 16.71
CA SER A 76 -16.08 -16.76 17.70
C SER A 76 -16.00 -18.19 17.12
N LYS A 77 -16.10 -18.34 15.79
CA LYS A 77 -15.93 -19.62 15.07
C LYS A 77 -14.49 -19.89 14.66
N GLN A 78 -13.53 -19.04 15.07
CA GLN A 78 -12.13 -19.10 14.68
C GLN A 78 -11.89 -18.88 13.16
N GLU A 79 -12.76 -18.15 12.48
CA GLU A 79 -12.59 -17.73 11.10
C GLU A 79 -11.91 -16.36 11.06
N LEU A 80 -10.91 -16.18 10.17
CA LEU A 80 -10.22 -14.90 9.97
C LEU A 80 -11.15 -13.94 9.21
N GLU A 81 -11.60 -12.88 9.88
CA GLU A 81 -12.51 -11.87 9.33
C GLU A 81 -11.84 -10.53 9.02
N GLY A 82 -10.58 -10.38 9.37
CA GLY A 82 -9.86 -9.17 9.04
C GLY A 82 -8.36 -9.29 9.23
N VAL A 83 -7.61 -8.54 8.41
CA VAL A 83 -6.17 -8.37 8.49
C VAL A 83 -5.86 -6.88 8.43
N ALA A 84 -4.99 -6.41 9.31
CA ALA A 84 -4.51 -5.04 9.32
C ALA A 84 -2.99 -4.98 9.48
N LEU A 85 -2.34 -4.11 8.73
CA LEU A 85 -1.02 -3.58 9.03
C LEU A 85 -1.23 -2.28 9.80
N ILE A 86 -0.84 -2.22 11.06
CA ILE A 86 -0.95 -1.01 11.90
C ILE A 86 0.44 -0.46 12.16
N GLY A 87 0.64 0.80 11.80
CA GLY A 87 1.92 1.50 11.94
C GLY A 87 1.92 2.82 11.19
N HIS A 88 3.06 3.25 10.69
CA HIS A 88 3.18 4.51 9.95
C HIS A 88 2.16 4.63 8.79
N ALA A 89 1.91 3.55 8.04
CA ALA A 89 0.74 3.41 7.19
C ALA A 89 -0.14 2.30 7.77
N THR A 90 -1.38 2.63 8.12
CA THR A 90 -2.38 1.67 8.56
C THR A 90 -3.24 1.28 7.37
N LEU A 91 -3.07 0.03 6.94
CA LEU A 91 -3.81 -0.59 5.84
C LEU A 91 -4.61 -1.75 6.42
N PHE A 92 -5.85 -1.93 5.97
CA PHE A 92 -6.64 -3.05 6.46
C PHE A 92 -7.69 -3.53 5.45
N GLU A 93 -8.04 -4.79 5.59
CA GLU A 93 -9.17 -5.45 4.95
C GLU A 93 -9.98 -6.14 6.03
N ALA A 94 -11.30 -5.91 6.07
CA ALA A 94 -12.18 -6.47 7.09
C ALA A 94 -13.53 -6.84 6.52
N ARG A 95 -14.06 -8.01 6.94
CA ARG A 95 -15.36 -8.55 6.52
C ARG A 95 -16.47 -8.25 7.52
N SER A 96 -16.11 -7.75 8.71
CA SER A 96 -17.08 -7.43 9.75
C SER A 96 -16.77 -6.09 10.43
N VAL A 97 -17.82 -5.42 10.91
CA VAL A 97 -17.71 -4.20 11.72
C VAL A 97 -16.91 -4.48 13.00
N ALA A 98 -17.02 -5.69 13.56
CA ALA A 98 -16.26 -6.09 14.74
C ALA A 98 -14.74 -6.06 14.49
N ALA A 99 -14.28 -6.54 13.32
CA ALA A 99 -12.88 -6.47 12.92
C ALA A 99 -12.40 -5.01 12.77
N VAL A 100 -13.19 -4.16 12.09
CA VAL A 100 -12.87 -2.73 11.92
C VAL A 100 -12.76 -2.03 13.27
N LYS A 101 -13.72 -2.26 14.19
CA LYS A 101 -13.71 -1.71 15.54
C LYS A 101 -12.49 -2.15 16.34
N ALA A 102 -12.12 -3.44 16.23
CA ALA A 102 -10.95 -3.99 16.90
C ALA A 102 -9.65 -3.32 16.41
N PHE A 103 -9.49 -3.16 15.09
CA PHE A 103 -8.34 -2.49 14.48
C PHE A 103 -8.27 -1.02 14.88
N ALA A 104 -9.39 -0.28 14.82
CA ALA A 104 -9.45 1.12 15.23
C ALA A 104 -9.09 1.30 16.70
N THR A 105 -9.62 0.42 17.58
CA THR A 105 -9.32 0.45 19.02
C THR A 105 -7.82 0.19 19.30
N LEU A 106 -7.22 -0.77 18.59
CA LEU A 106 -5.80 -1.04 18.72
C LEU A 106 -4.97 0.12 18.18
N ALA A 107 -5.33 0.69 17.02
CA ALA A 107 -4.62 1.78 16.39
C ALA A 107 -4.52 3.05 17.27
N LYS A 108 -5.49 3.29 18.17
CA LYS A 108 -5.43 4.40 19.15
C LYS A 108 -4.19 4.34 20.06
N LYS A 109 -3.62 3.14 20.27
CA LYS A 109 -2.40 2.95 21.09
C LYS A 109 -1.12 3.36 20.35
N TRP A 110 -1.18 3.61 19.05
CA TRP A 110 -0.06 4.05 18.22
C TRP A 110 -0.04 5.58 18.16
N ASN A 111 1.15 6.17 18.22
CA ASN A 111 1.33 7.63 18.29
C ASN A 111 1.85 8.24 16.99
N ASP A 112 2.27 7.42 16.03
CA ASP A 112 3.00 7.81 14.82
C ASP A 112 2.34 7.32 13.54
N ILE A 113 1.03 7.06 13.57
CA ILE A 113 0.27 6.77 12.35
C ILE A 113 0.25 8.03 11.50
N HIS A 114 0.75 7.91 10.28
CA HIS A 114 0.76 9.00 9.31
C HIS A 114 -0.42 8.91 8.33
N LEU A 115 -0.79 7.69 7.96
CA LEU A 115 -1.79 7.39 6.94
C LEU A 115 -2.69 6.22 7.39
N ILE A 116 -4.00 6.37 7.18
CA ILE A 116 -4.98 5.28 7.20
C ILE A 116 -5.54 5.16 5.79
N MET A 117 -5.54 3.95 5.20
CA MET A 117 -6.03 3.74 3.85
C MET A 117 -6.73 2.38 3.70
N ALA A 118 -7.94 2.40 3.19
CA ALA A 118 -8.76 1.25 2.81
C ALA A 118 -9.90 1.69 1.88
N GLU A 119 -10.84 0.81 1.57
CA GLU A 119 -12.10 1.22 0.93
C GLU A 119 -12.83 2.28 1.77
N GLN A 120 -13.44 3.24 1.10
CA GLN A 120 -14.05 4.42 1.74
C GLN A 120 -15.03 4.07 2.86
N SER A 121 -15.91 3.08 2.65
CA SER A 121 -16.87 2.64 3.67
C SER A 121 -16.18 2.11 4.93
N SER A 122 -15.12 1.33 4.73
CA SER A 122 -14.31 0.76 5.82
C SER A 122 -13.52 1.83 6.58
N VAL A 123 -13.00 2.84 5.88
CA VAL A 123 -12.31 3.98 6.51
C VAL A 123 -13.27 4.80 7.35
N ARG A 124 -14.48 5.07 6.86
CA ARG A 124 -15.51 5.80 7.63
C ARG A 124 -15.90 5.07 8.90
N GLU A 125 -16.10 3.75 8.81
CA GLU A 125 -16.38 2.91 9.96
C GLU A 125 -15.19 2.89 10.94
N PHE A 126 -13.95 2.78 10.44
CA PHE A 126 -12.74 2.85 11.26
C PHE A 126 -12.64 4.18 12.01
N LEU A 127 -12.84 5.30 11.33
CA LEU A 127 -12.79 6.64 11.93
C LEU A 127 -13.88 6.85 12.97
N HIS A 128 -15.08 6.27 12.80
CA HIS A 128 -16.14 6.31 13.81
C HIS A 128 -15.63 5.79 15.17
N TYR A 129 -14.86 4.71 15.16
CA TYR A 129 -14.29 4.16 16.41
C TYR A 129 -12.94 4.79 16.78
N TYR A 130 -12.18 5.32 15.82
CA TYR A 130 -10.83 5.83 16.05
C TYR A 130 -10.81 7.26 16.59
N SER A 131 -11.72 8.14 16.15
CA SER A 131 -11.67 9.60 16.39
C SER A 131 -11.71 9.98 17.86
N ASP A 132 -12.43 9.21 18.69
CA ASP A 132 -12.39 9.39 20.14
C ASP A 132 -11.11 8.76 20.71
N GLY A 133 -10.15 9.62 21.07
CA GLY A 133 -8.84 9.23 21.62
C GLY A 133 -7.77 8.83 20.59
N GLY A 134 -8.06 8.90 19.28
CA GLY A 134 -7.06 8.78 18.21
C GLY A 134 -6.31 10.07 17.91
N GLN A 135 -5.44 10.05 16.88
CA GLN A 135 -4.82 11.26 16.33
C GLN A 135 -5.86 12.04 15.52
N SER A 136 -5.75 13.38 15.49
CA SER A 136 -6.62 14.21 14.67
C SER A 136 -6.33 14.02 13.17
N VAL A 137 -7.40 14.09 12.37
CA VAL A 137 -7.30 14.10 10.91
C VAL A 137 -6.75 15.44 10.45
N ARG A 138 -5.70 15.41 9.64
CA ARG A 138 -5.15 16.61 8.99
C ARG A 138 -5.88 16.90 7.69
N HIS A 139 -6.02 15.90 6.83
CA HIS A 139 -6.84 15.92 5.62
C HIS A 139 -7.08 14.51 5.09
N SER A 140 -8.01 14.36 4.15
CA SER A 140 -8.28 13.10 3.46
C SER A 140 -8.46 13.31 1.96
N HIS A 141 -8.23 12.23 1.21
CA HIS A 141 -8.46 12.17 -0.22
C HIS A 141 -9.29 10.94 -0.57
N GLN A 142 -10.32 11.17 -1.37
CA GLN A 142 -11.02 10.07 -2.06
C GLN A 142 -10.25 9.72 -3.34
N GLN A 143 -10.04 8.43 -3.55
CA GLN A 143 -9.27 7.91 -4.67
C GLN A 143 -10.05 6.82 -5.38
N ILE A 144 -10.03 6.84 -6.71
CA ILE A 144 -10.58 5.77 -7.53
C ILE A 144 -9.54 4.66 -7.58
N LEU A 145 -9.93 3.43 -7.20
CA LEU A 145 -9.16 2.23 -7.50
C LEU A 145 -9.43 1.85 -8.96
N PHE A 146 -8.40 1.91 -9.79
CA PHE A 146 -8.42 1.48 -11.17
C PHE A 146 -7.74 0.13 -11.34
N GLU A 147 -8.25 -0.68 -12.27
CA GLU A 147 -7.69 -1.98 -12.63
C GLU A 147 -7.72 -2.21 -14.13
N THR A 148 -6.72 -2.94 -14.64
CA THR A 148 -6.75 -3.57 -15.96
C THR A 148 -6.07 -4.94 -15.94
N GLY A 149 -6.74 -5.96 -16.50
CA GLY A 149 -6.17 -7.29 -16.78
C GLY A 149 -5.83 -7.47 -18.26
N ARG A 150 -5.93 -6.42 -19.06
CA ARG A 150 -5.70 -6.47 -20.51
C ARG A 150 -4.52 -5.58 -20.89
N SER A 151 -3.64 -6.11 -21.72
CA SER A 151 -2.57 -5.29 -22.31
C SER A 151 -3.19 -4.19 -23.17
N PRO A 152 -2.88 -2.92 -22.90
CA PRO A 152 -3.32 -1.83 -23.75
C PRO A 152 -2.84 -2.06 -25.18
N ARG A 153 -3.64 -1.67 -26.18
CA ARG A 153 -3.20 -1.67 -27.58
C ARG A 153 -2.03 -0.69 -27.71
N GLN A 154 -0.85 -1.23 -27.91
CA GLN A 154 0.35 -0.41 -28.07
C GLN A 154 0.47 0.03 -29.52
N HIS A 155 0.57 1.33 -29.74
CA HIS A 155 0.91 1.91 -31.04
C HIS A 155 2.24 2.67 -30.89
N GLY A 156 3.31 2.09 -31.44
CA GLY A 156 4.65 2.71 -31.46
C GLY A 156 5.65 2.06 -30.50
N GLU A 157 6.93 2.28 -30.78
CA GLU A 157 8.05 1.81 -29.97
C GLU A 157 8.45 2.84 -28.93
N VAL A 158 8.87 2.36 -27.73
CA VAL A 158 9.28 3.20 -26.60
C VAL A 158 10.69 2.79 -26.17
N HIS A 159 11.66 3.01 -27.08
CA HIS A 159 13.06 2.64 -26.83
C HIS A 159 13.70 3.39 -25.65
N TYR A 160 13.17 4.57 -25.32
CA TYR A 160 13.65 5.42 -24.24
C TYR A 160 13.13 5.03 -22.86
N LEU A 161 12.11 4.14 -22.75
CA LEU A 161 11.56 3.69 -21.47
C LEU A 161 12.36 2.50 -20.94
N ARG A 162 12.96 2.68 -19.77
CA ARG A 162 13.81 1.68 -19.12
C ARG A 162 13.54 1.57 -17.62
N ARG A 163 14.12 0.56 -16.98
CA ARG A 163 14.22 0.53 -15.53
C ARG A 163 15.17 1.62 -15.06
N ALA A 164 14.78 2.30 -13.99
CA ALA A 164 15.63 3.26 -13.32
C ALA A 164 16.74 2.56 -12.53
N THR A 165 17.86 3.23 -12.42
CA THR A 165 19.01 2.82 -11.61
C THR A 165 19.25 3.80 -10.48
N VAL A 166 20.17 3.51 -9.57
CA VAL A 166 20.57 4.44 -8.50
C VAL A 166 21.17 5.74 -9.02
N ASN A 167 21.68 5.74 -10.25
CA ASN A 167 22.22 6.95 -10.90
C ASN A 167 21.09 7.93 -11.28
N ASP A 168 19.86 7.47 -11.44
CA ASP A 168 18.71 8.32 -11.74
C ASP A 168 18.10 8.98 -10.49
N LEU A 169 18.59 8.61 -9.29
CA LEU A 169 18.02 9.05 -8.02
C LEU A 169 17.96 10.58 -7.89
N HIS A 170 18.96 11.29 -8.41
CA HIS A 170 19.03 12.75 -8.35
C HIS A 170 17.95 13.44 -9.18
N LEU A 171 17.48 12.81 -10.27
CA LEU A 171 16.38 13.30 -11.10
C LEU A 171 15.01 12.96 -10.51
N ILE A 172 14.90 11.76 -9.92
CA ILE A 172 13.63 11.21 -9.45
C ILE A 172 13.24 11.76 -8.09
N LEU A 173 14.19 11.90 -7.17
CA LEU A 173 13.92 12.19 -5.77
C LEU A 173 13.20 13.52 -5.54
N PRO A 174 13.57 14.65 -6.20
CA PRO A 174 12.84 15.91 -6.07
C PRO A 174 11.38 15.79 -6.53
N VAL A 175 11.16 15.14 -7.67
CA VAL A 175 9.82 14.92 -8.23
C VAL A 175 8.97 14.07 -7.29
N HIS A 176 9.53 12.97 -6.77
CA HIS A 176 8.82 12.09 -5.86
C HIS A 176 8.52 12.79 -4.52
N ALA A 177 9.42 13.62 -4.02
CA ALA A 177 9.19 14.41 -2.81
C ALA A 177 8.05 15.40 -2.99
N GLU A 178 7.99 16.09 -4.14
CA GLU A 178 6.90 17.01 -4.47
C GLU A 178 5.56 16.30 -4.56
N MET A 179 5.51 15.11 -5.18
CA MET A 179 4.28 14.29 -5.22
C MET A 179 3.83 13.91 -3.80
N CYS A 180 4.75 13.44 -2.95
CA CYS A 180 4.44 13.11 -1.55
C CYS A 180 3.95 14.32 -0.77
N ARG A 181 4.57 15.50 -0.98
CA ARG A 181 4.16 16.75 -0.35
C ARG A 181 2.76 17.18 -0.78
N ALA A 182 2.47 17.09 -2.07
CA ALA A 182 1.14 17.41 -2.62
C ALA A 182 0.06 16.47 -2.07
N GLU A 183 0.37 15.20 -1.88
CA GLU A 183 -0.56 14.20 -1.38
C GLU A 183 -0.73 14.28 0.15
N SER A 184 0.38 14.32 0.90
CA SER A 184 0.35 14.21 2.36
C SER A 184 0.39 15.55 3.10
N GLY A 185 0.70 16.66 2.41
CA GLY A 185 0.94 17.96 3.02
C GLY A 185 2.25 18.03 3.83
N VAL A 186 3.10 16.98 3.79
CA VAL A 186 4.40 16.94 4.49
C VAL A 186 5.53 16.81 3.49
N ASP A 187 6.53 17.68 3.60
CA ASP A 187 7.75 17.56 2.83
C ASP A 187 8.63 16.44 3.41
N PRO A 188 8.80 15.31 2.70
CA PRO A 188 9.59 14.19 3.20
C PRO A 188 11.10 14.50 3.23
N LEU A 189 11.55 15.49 2.46
CA LEU A 189 12.96 15.92 2.48
C LEU A 189 13.26 16.81 3.69
N ALA A 190 12.28 17.57 4.18
CA ALA A 190 12.42 18.35 5.40
C ALA A 190 12.27 17.47 6.66
N SER A 191 11.37 16.48 6.64
CA SER A 191 11.05 15.66 7.82
C SER A 191 12.03 14.49 8.04
N ASP A 192 12.44 13.75 6.98
CA ASP A 192 13.37 12.61 7.04
C ASP A 192 14.08 12.41 5.69
N SER A 193 14.93 13.36 5.31
CA SER A 193 15.65 13.34 4.03
C SER A 193 16.47 12.06 3.82
N SER A 194 17.20 11.63 4.86
CA SER A 194 18.07 10.46 4.77
C SER A 194 17.28 9.15 4.64
N GLY A 195 16.22 8.98 5.42
CA GLY A 195 15.34 7.83 5.34
C GLY A 195 14.56 7.79 4.03
N PHE A 196 14.04 8.92 3.57
CA PHE A 196 13.33 9.03 2.31
C PHE A 196 14.24 8.62 1.13
N ARG A 197 15.47 9.14 1.07
CA ARG A 197 16.48 8.76 0.06
C ARG A 197 16.79 7.26 0.12
N ARG A 198 17.04 6.69 1.32
CA ARG A 198 17.33 5.25 1.47
C ARG A 198 16.17 4.36 1.01
N ARG A 199 14.94 4.72 1.34
CA ARG A 199 13.74 3.96 0.92
C ARG A 199 13.60 3.98 -0.61
N TYR A 200 13.78 5.14 -1.23
CA TYR A 200 13.70 5.23 -2.69
C TYR A 200 14.85 4.49 -3.39
N ALA A 201 16.08 4.64 -2.90
CA ALA A 201 17.23 3.90 -3.43
C ALA A 201 17.05 2.37 -3.34
N ARG A 202 16.42 1.87 -2.28
CA ARG A 202 16.05 0.44 -2.16
C ARG A 202 15.09 0.02 -3.28
N ARG A 203 14.06 0.82 -3.57
CA ARG A 203 13.12 0.57 -4.67
C ARG A 203 13.83 0.49 -6.02
N LEU A 204 14.78 1.39 -6.28
CA LEU A 204 15.61 1.35 -7.50
C LEU A 204 16.44 0.07 -7.60
N LYS A 205 17.08 -0.36 -6.51
CA LYS A 205 17.83 -1.62 -6.44
C LYS A 205 16.95 -2.85 -6.66
N GLN A 206 15.67 -2.77 -6.35
CA GLN A 206 14.67 -3.81 -6.63
C GLN A 206 14.11 -3.76 -8.06
N ASN A 207 14.62 -2.87 -8.93
CA ASN A 207 14.15 -2.66 -10.30
C ASN A 207 12.64 -2.32 -10.38
N ARG A 208 12.12 -1.56 -9.40
CA ARG A 208 10.69 -1.26 -9.25
C ARG A 208 10.27 0.12 -9.77
N THR A 209 11.15 0.82 -10.48
CA THR A 209 10.82 2.11 -11.09
C THR A 209 11.12 2.08 -12.57
N TYR A 210 10.18 2.52 -13.38
CA TYR A 210 10.36 2.79 -14.80
C TYR A 210 10.55 4.29 -15.02
N VAL A 211 11.47 4.65 -15.93
CA VAL A 211 11.74 6.04 -16.28
C VAL A 211 11.95 6.23 -17.77
N TRP A 212 11.61 7.42 -18.24
CA TRP A 212 12.11 8.00 -19.46
C TRP A 212 12.89 9.26 -19.08
N VAL A 213 14.18 9.27 -19.40
CA VAL A 213 15.10 10.40 -19.23
C VAL A 213 15.61 10.80 -20.61
N GLU A 214 15.52 12.06 -20.93
CA GLU A 214 15.99 12.63 -22.21
C GLU A 214 16.57 14.02 -21.97
N GLY A 215 17.75 14.28 -22.55
CA GLY A 215 18.46 15.56 -22.37
C GLY A 215 18.81 15.88 -20.91
N GLY A 216 19.03 14.85 -20.08
CA GLY A 216 19.31 15.03 -18.64
C GLY A 216 18.07 15.33 -17.79
N GLU A 217 16.87 15.31 -18.37
CA GLU A 217 15.61 15.58 -17.68
C GLU A 217 14.75 14.33 -17.56
N LEU A 218 14.09 14.19 -16.41
CA LEU A 218 13.03 13.19 -16.23
C LEU A 218 11.80 13.61 -17.04
N LYS A 219 11.33 12.73 -17.94
CA LYS A 219 10.12 12.94 -18.75
C LYS A 219 8.93 12.13 -18.23
N PHE A 220 9.18 10.92 -17.74
CA PHE A 220 8.17 10.02 -17.21
C PHE A 220 8.77 9.17 -16.10
N LYS A 221 7.97 8.85 -15.07
CA LYS A 221 8.25 7.79 -14.12
C LYS A 221 6.98 7.04 -13.71
N ALA A 222 7.15 5.77 -13.35
CA ALA A 222 6.12 4.94 -12.71
C ALA A 222 6.79 3.97 -11.74
N ASP A 223 6.22 3.85 -10.55
CA ASP A 223 6.74 2.99 -9.47
C ASP A 223 5.86 1.76 -9.28
N VAL A 224 6.50 0.59 -9.14
CA VAL A 224 5.86 -0.65 -8.68
C VAL A 224 6.00 -0.71 -7.16
N ILE A 225 4.91 -0.55 -6.44
CA ILE A 225 4.91 -0.58 -4.97
C ILE A 225 4.87 -2.01 -4.46
N SER A 226 3.95 -2.80 -5.01
CA SER A 226 3.74 -4.19 -4.64
C SER A 226 3.51 -5.05 -5.87
N HIS A 227 3.93 -6.29 -5.77
CA HIS A 227 3.77 -7.28 -6.82
C HIS A 227 3.42 -8.64 -6.22
N THR A 228 2.32 -9.21 -6.68
CA THR A 228 1.88 -10.58 -6.44
C THR A 228 1.53 -11.24 -7.77
N PRO A 229 1.37 -12.56 -7.84
CA PRO A 229 0.88 -13.23 -9.07
C PRO A 229 -0.48 -12.71 -9.52
N GLU A 230 -1.35 -12.36 -8.58
CA GLU A 230 -2.72 -11.91 -8.83
C GLU A 230 -2.77 -10.46 -9.30
N ALA A 231 -1.96 -9.57 -8.68
CA ALA A 231 -2.01 -8.14 -8.97
C ALA A 231 -0.65 -7.45 -8.81
N THR A 232 -0.43 -6.38 -9.58
CA THR A 232 0.66 -5.42 -9.37
C THR A 232 0.09 -4.03 -9.12
N TYR A 233 0.54 -3.40 -8.02
CA TYR A 233 0.14 -2.04 -7.67
C TYR A 233 1.16 -1.03 -8.17
N LEU A 234 0.69 -0.12 -9.03
CA LEU A 234 1.44 1.03 -9.54
C LEU A 234 1.11 2.28 -8.75
N GLU A 235 2.13 3.08 -8.49
CA GLU A 235 2.00 4.38 -7.84
C GLU A 235 3.01 5.36 -8.41
N GLY A 236 2.88 6.63 -8.05
CA GLY A 236 3.86 7.64 -8.38
C GLY A 236 4.08 7.82 -9.88
N ILE A 237 3.04 7.64 -10.69
CA ILE A 237 3.08 7.91 -12.12
C ILE A 237 3.16 9.42 -12.29
N TRP A 238 4.27 9.88 -12.82
CA TRP A 238 4.54 11.28 -13.06
C TRP A 238 4.94 11.53 -14.51
N ILE A 239 4.48 12.65 -15.03
CA ILE A 239 4.67 13.06 -16.42
C ILE A 239 5.19 14.48 -16.39
N ASN A 240 6.32 14.74 -17.08
CA ASN A 240 6.83 16.08 -17.23
C ASN A 240 5.77 16.95 -17.94
N PRO A 241 5.40 18.12 -17.37
CA PRO A 241 4.42 19.01 -17.98
C PRO A 241 4.68 19.34 -19.44
N ASN A 242 5.96 19.45 -19.86
CA ASN A 242 6.37 19.77 -21.22
C ASN A 242 6.02 18.70 -22.27
N ILE A 243 5.67 17.47 -21.83
CA ILE A 243 5.22 16.41 -22.74
C ILE A 243 3.74 16.04 -22.51
N SER A 244 3.06 16.78 -21.66
CA SER A 244 1.62 16.57 -21.42
C SER A 244 0.83 16.82 -22.70
N GLY A 245 -0.20 16.00 -22.95
CA GLY A 245 -1.04 16.12 -24.15
C GLY A 245 -0.43 15.55 -25.45
N THR A 246 0.85 15.16 -25.47
CA THR A 246 1.52 14.62 -26.68
C THR A 246 1.22 13.13 -26.98
N GLY A 247 0.46 12.45 -26.13
CA GLY A 247 0.24 11.01 -26.22
C GLY A 247 1.38 10.14 -25.67
N LYS A 248 2.57 10.68 -25.47
CA LYS A 248 3.77 9.95 -25.03
C LYS A 248 3.61 9.34 -23.63
N ALA A 249 2.87 10.01 -22.74
CA ALA A 249 2.55 9.50 -21.41
C ALA A 249 1.70 8.22 -21.47
N LEU A 250 0.68 8.21 -22.30
CA LEU A 250 -0.17 7.04 -22.55
C LEU A 250 0.67 5.89 -23.11
N LEU A 251 1.54 6.17 -24.06
CA LEU A 251 2.42 5.18 -24.66
C LEU A 251 3.38 4.57 -23.61
N CYS A 252 4.03 5.39 -22.78
CA CYS A 252 4.88 4.91 -21.69
C CYS A 252 4.10 4.04 -20.70
N LEU A 253 2.92 4.49 -20.25
CA LEU A 253 2.10 3.74 -19.30
C LEU A 253 1.66 2.41 -19.91
N SER A 254 1.22 2.38 -21.17
CA SER A 254 0.82 1.17 -21.88
C SER A 254 1.95 0.14 -21.95
N HIS A 255 3.18 0.58 -22.22
CA HIS A 255 4.36 -0.29 -22.21
C HIS A 255 4.70 -0.83 -20.81
N VAL A 256 4.59 0.00 -19.77
CA VAL A 256 4.77 -0.46 -18.38
C VAL A 256 3.74 -1.52 -18.05
N VAL A 257 2.46 -1.26 -18.31
CA VAL A 257 1.34 -2.19 -18.07
C VAL A 257 1.56 -3.50 -18.82
N GLY A 258 1.87 -3.45 -20.12
CA GLY A 258 2.12 -4.66 -20.92
C GLY A 258 3.27 -5.52 -20.37
N ARG A 259 4.37 -4.89 -19.91
CA ARG A 259 5.50 -5.63 -19.30
C ARG A 259 5.12 -6.25 -17.95
N LEU A 260 4.25 -5.61 -17.18
CA LEU A 260 3.83 -6.09 -15.86
C LEU A 260 2.79 -7.21 -15.96
N LEU A 261 1.89 -7.16 -16.94
CA LEU A 261 0.90 -8.23 -17.20
C LEU A 261 1.54 -9.57 -17.61
N ASN A 262 2.81 -9.58 -18.01
CA ASN A 262 3.56 -10.84 -18.20
C ASN A 262 3.87 -11.56 -16.87
N ARG A 263 3.61 -10.93 -15.71
CA ARG A 263 3.98 -11.44 -14.37
C ARG A 263 2.85 -11.39 -13.36
N SER A 264 1.78 -10.64 -13.65
CA SER A 264 0.58 -10.51 -12.82
C SER A 264 -0.66 -10.64 -13.67
N GLN A 265 -1.73 -11.14 -13.09
CA GLN A 265 -3.02 -11.26 -13.77
C GLN A 265 -3.64 -9.88 -14.02
N SER A 266 -3.43 -8.92 -13.10
CA SER A 266 -3.94 -7.56 -13.25
C SER A 266 -2.97 -6.49 -12.74
N ILE A 267 -3.18 -5.26 -13.21
CA ILE A 267 -2.46 -4.07 -12.76
C ILE A 267 -3.48 -3.13 -12.14
N CYS A 268 -3.22 -2.64 -10.95
CA CYS A 268 -4.08 -1.67 -10.30
C CYS A 268 -3.30 -0.42 -9.86
N LEU A 269 -4.03 0.65 -9.64
CA LEU A 269 -3.51 1.94 -9.17
C LEU A 269 -4.62 2.74 -8.49
N LEU A 270 -4.22 3.70 -7.66
CA LEU A 270 -5.11 4.68 -7.04
C LEU A 270 -4.85 6.07 -7.62
N THR A 271 -5.91 6.84 -7.81
CA THR A 271 -5.80 8.26 -8.19
C THR A 271 -6.88 9.08 -7.51
N ASN A 272 -6.52 10.30 -7.11
CA ASN A 272 -7.48 11.24 -6.52
C ASN A 272 -8.64 11.49 -7.49
N VAL A 273 -9.88 11.43 -6.98
CA VAL A 273 -11.11 11.66 -7.77
C VAL A 273 -11.11 13.02 -8.47
N THR A 274 -10.39 14.00 -7.93
CA THR A 274 -10.29 15.35 -8.50
C THR A 274 -9.22 15.48 -9.59
N ASN A 275 -8.35 14.46 -9.77
CA ASN A 275 -7.31 14.47 -10.80
C ASN A 275 -7.84 14.01 -12.15
N GLY A 276 -8.67 14.82 -12.80
CA GLY A 276 -9.31 14.47 -14.06
C GLY A 276 -8.33 14.18 -15.21
N ASN A 277 -7.08 14.70 -15.17
CA ASN A 277 -6.07 14.37 -16.18
C ASN A 277 -5.58 12.92 -16.02
N ALA A 278 -5.32 12.49 -14.79
CA ALA A 278 -4.92 11.11 -14.49
C ALA A 278 -6.06 10.14 -14.79
N VAL A 279 -7.30 10.44 -14.38
CA VAL A 279 -8.49 9.64 -14.67
C VAL A 279 -8.59 9.38 -16.17
N ARG A 280 -8.58 10.43 -17.01
CA ARG A 280 -8.63 10.28 -18.48
C ARG A 280 -7.46 9.49 -19.05
N LEU A 281 -6.26 9.62 -18.47
CA LEU A 281 -5.09 8.84 -18.90
C LEU A 281 -5.29 7.35 -18.64
N TYR A 282 -5.77 6.99 -17.45
CA TYR A 282 -5.97 5.60 -17.06
C TYR A 282 -7.10 4.93 -17.85
N GLU A 283 -8.23 5.62 -18.05
CA GLU A 283 -9.31 5.14 -18.91
C GLU A 283 -8.83 4.89 -20.34
N LYS A 284 -8.06 5.82 -20.93
CA LYS A 284 -7.44 5.63 -22.26
C LYS A 284 -6.43 4.49 -22.29
N ALA A 285 -5.76 4.20 -21.18
CA ALA A 285 -4.86 3.06 -21.03
C ALA A 285 -5.60 1.74 -20.76
N GLY A 286 -6.94 1.73 -20.78
CA GLY A 286 -7.76 0.52 -20.64
C GLY A 286 -8.04 0.10 -19.20
N PHE A 287 -7.82 0.99 -18.23
CA PHE A 287 -8.23 0.75 -16.85
C PHE A 287 -9.71 1.04 -16.64
N SER A 288 -10.34 0.28 -15.77
CA SER A 288 -11.72 0.48 -15.30
C SER A 288 -11.76 0.72 -13.79
N SER A 289 -12.73 1.52 -13.34
CA SER A 289 -12.95 1.79 -11.93
C SER A 289 -13.49 0.56 -11.22
N GLN A 290 -12.93 0.24 -10.03
CA GLN A 290 -13.27 -0.90 -9.18
C GLN A 290 -13.81 -0.49 -7.81
N GLY A 291 -13.91 0.81 -7.53
CA GLY A 291 -14.41 1.33 -6.28
C GLY A 291 -13.67 2.57 -5.81
N ILE A 292 -14.08 3.07 -4.66
CA ILE A 292 -13.50 4.26 -4.02
C ILE A 292 -12.74 3.86 -2.76
N PHE A 293 -11.50 4.28 -2.70
CA PHE A 293 -10.64 4.24 -1.53
C PHE A 293 -10.60 5.61 -0.85
N GLU A 294 -10.23 5.63 0.40
CA GLU A 294 -9.96 6.86 1.13
C GLU A 294 -8.62 6.77 1.82
N SER A 295 -7.79 7.79 1.60
CA SER A 295 -6.52 8.00 2.29
C SER A 295 -6.70 9.15 3.28
N VAL A 296 -6.53 8.85 4.57
CA VAL A 296 -6.67 9.80 5.67
C VAL A 296 -5.31 10.04 6.30
N PHE A 297 -4.81 11.26 6.18
CA PHE A 297 -3.54 11.69 6.75
C PHE A 297 -3.78 12.28 8.14
N LEU A 298 -3.03 11.78 9.12
CA LEU A 298 -3.16 12.17 10.52
C LEU A 298 -2.09 13.20 10.91
N ALA A 299 -2.47 14.08 11.85
CA ALA A 299 -1.51 14.97 12.49
C ALA A 299 -0.70 14.20 13.54
N PRO A 300 0.60 14.52 13.74
CA PRO A 300 1.36 13.98 14.87
C PRO A 300 0.65 14.29 16.20
N ARG A 301 0.75 13.40 17.19
CA ARG A 301 0.31 13.73 18.55
C ARG A 301 1.21 14.80 19.14
N ALA A 302 0.64 15.76 19.86
CA ALA A 302 1.33 16.89 20.44
C ALA A 302 2.49 16.50 21.41
N ASN A 303 2.50 15.27 21.93
CA ASN A 303 3.52 14.77 22.88
C ASN A 303 4.66 13.97 22.21
N ALA A 304 4.73 13.89 20.86
CA ALA A 304 5.81 13.19 20.16
C ALA A 304 7.02 14.09 19.82
N LEU A 305 7.06 15.31 20.35
CA LEU A 305 8.12 16.31 20.12
C LEU A 305 9.02 16.54 21.35
N ASN A 306 9.07 15.59 22.31
CA ASN A 306 10.05 15.64 23.42
C ASN A 306 11.05 14.50 23.33
#